data_50a2763cfd81b8c927ebc39976d9406d
#
_entry.id   50a2763cfd81b8c927ebc39976d9406d
#
_cell.length_a   1.000
_cell.length_b   1.000
_cell.length_c   1.000
_cell.angle_alpha   90.00
_cell.angle_beta   90.00
_cell.angle_gamma   90.00
#
_symmetry.space_group_name_H-M   'P 1'
#
loop_
_entity.id
_entity.type
_entity.pdbx_description
1 polymer ?
#
loop_
_entity_poly.entity_id
_entity_poly.type
_entity_poly.pdbx_seq_one_letter_code
_entity_poly.pdbx_strand_id
1 'polypeptide(L)'
;MIQAIFITALFVTNPVLSQERLPLDVIPKMTVPALDYAVLFEEDFHREQAGLPLRFAEANTVAITPATDGMWEQLDSNKMRWSYRVTCDNAVSMNLGFGRYNMPESGSMIIMDLAIDCQIRPFTSEDNKDHGELWTPIIPSNEAVIEITVDKSEQKLVSKNITLTSVNAGYRGFKDAQD
;
A
#
# COMPACT_ATOMS: atom_id res chain seq x y z
N MET A 1 -68.05 9.50 -2.18
CA MET A 1 -66.85 10.35 -2.44
C MET A 1 -65.73 9.71 -1.65
N ILE A 2 -64.84 9.01 -2.33
CA ILE A 2 -63.68 8.32 -1.71
C ILE A 2 -62.45 9.22 -1.99
N GLN A 3 -61.88 9.73 -0.93
CA GLN A 3 -60.70 10.62 -0.99
C GLN A 3 -59.42 9.75 -0.95
N ALA A 4 -58.70 9.72 -2.07
CA ALA A 4 -57.42 9.03 -2.14
C ALA A 4 -56.32 9.85 -1.50
N ILE A 5 -55.68 9.32 -0.45
CA ILE A 5 -54.50 9.90 0.18
C ILE A 5 -53.27 9.46 -0.60
N PHE A 6 -52.60 10.37 -1.31
CA PHE A 6 -51.28 10.15 -1.91
C PHE A 6 -50.22 10.34 -0.84
N ILE A 7 -49.56 9.25 -0.44
CA ILE A 7 -48.36 9.30 0.40
C ILE A 7 -47.18 9.46 -0.55
N THR A 8 -46.63 10.68 -0.61
CA THR A 8 -45.37 10.94 -1.32
C THR A 8 -44.21 10.49 -0.46
N ALA A 9 -43.59 9.36 -0.82
CA ALA A 9 -42.36 8.91 -0.18
C ALA A 9 -41.20 9.82 -0.62
N LEU A 10 -40.66 10.60 0.32
CA LEU A 10 -39.47 11.39 0.12
C LEU A 10 -38.26 10.43 0.21
N PHE A 11 -37.68 10.06 -0.94
CA PHE A 11 -36.38 9.40 -0.96
C PHE A 11 -35.29 10.41 -0.63
N VAL A 12 -34.83 10.41 0.61
CA VAL A 12 -33.60 11.11 0.99
C VAL A 12 -32.45 10.28 0.47
N THR A 13 -31.94 10.62 -0.70
CA THR A 13 -30.66 10.12 -1.18
C THR A 13 -29.58 10.82 -0.39
N ASN A 14 -29.04 10.16 0.65
CA ASN A 14 -27.80 10.62 1.25
C ASN A 14 -26.72 10.54 0.17
N PRO A 15 -26.07 11.68 -0.22
CA PRO A 15 -24.89 11.59 -1.03
C PRO A 15 -23.85 10.81 -0.22
N VAL A 16 -23.42 9.66 -0.71
CA VAL A 16 -22.16 9.04 -0.28
C VAL A 16 -21.11 10.06 -0.69
N LEU A 17 -20.68 10.90 0.25
CA LEU A 17 -19.52 11.75 0.08
C LEU A 17 -18.35 10.77 -0.12
N SER A 18 -17.98 10.58 -1.38
CA SER A 18 -16.67 10.02 -1.72
C SER A 18 -15.67 10.96 -1.08
N GLN A 19 -15.10 10.53 0.04
CA GLN A 19 -14.17 11.37 0.77
C GLN A 19 -12.92 11.54 -0.07
N GLU A 20 -12.69 12.79 -0.47
CA GLU A 20 -11.60 13.17 -1.34
C GLU A 20 -10.27 12.71 -0.71
N ARG A 21 -9.43 12.07 -1.51
CA ARG A 21 -8.10 11.67 -1.05
C ARG A 21 -7.20 12.88 -0.88
N LEU A 22 -6.25 12.78 0.03
CA LEU A 22 -5.23 13.80 0.18
C LEU A 22 -4.47 14.00 -1.13
N PRO A 23 -4.14 15.25 -1.48
CA PRO A 23 -3.23 15.54 -2.58
C PRO A 23 -1.88 14.84 -2.35
N LEU A 24 -1.27 14.31 -3.41
CA LEU A 24 -0.05 13.51 -3.31
C LEU A 24 1.14 14.29 -2.71
N ASP A 25 1.20 15.58 -2.95
CA ASP A 25 2.27 16.46 -2.46
C ASP A 25 2.24 16.66 -0.94
N VAL A 26 1.09 16.45 -0.29
CA VAL A 26 0.97 16.55 1.17
C VAL A 26 1.17 15.21 1.88
N ILE A 27 1.11 14.07 1.16
CA ILE A 27 1.36 12.76 1.76
C ILE A 27 2.85 12.59 2.01
N PRO A 28 3.29 12.37 3.28
CA PRO A 28 4.68 12.11 3.60
C PRO A 28 5.23 10.94 2.80
N LYS A 29 6.47 11.08 2.32
CA LYS A 29 7.09 10.07 1.47
C LYS A 29 8.47 9.67 1.93
N MET A 30 8.83 8.44 1.59
CA MET A 30 10.18 7.92 1.58
C MET A 30 10.61 7.66 0.15
N THR A 31 11.85 8.01 -0.18
CA THR A 31 12.50 7.57 -1.41
C THR A 31 13.61 6.61 -1.02
N VAL A 32 13.52 5.35 -1.46
CA VAL A 32 14.62 4.40 -1.33
C VAL A 32 15.70 4.71 -2.37
N PRO A 33 16.95 4.22 -2.21
CA PRO A 33 18.02 4.47 -3.16
C PRO A 33 17.60 4.16 -4.59
N ALA A 34 17.95 5.04 -5.53
CA ALA A 34 17.72 4.82 -6.95
C ALA A 34 18.50 3.59 -7.43
N LEU A 35 17.90 2.81 -8.35
CA LEU A 35 18.55 1.64 -8.92
C LEU A 35 19.63 2.04 -9.93
N ASP A 36 20.83 1.52 -9.73
CA ASP A 36 21.93 1.59 -10.71
C ASP A 36 21.98 0.28 -11.51
N TYR A 37 21.39 0.31 -12.69
CA TYR A 37 21.29 -0.88 -13.56
C TYR A 37 22.65 -1.44 -13.97
N ALA A 38 23.67 -0.58 -14.17
CA ALA A 38 24.99 -1.05 -14.57
C ALA A 38 25.62 -1.91 -13.47
N VAL A 39 25.54 -1.42 -12.21
CA VAL A 39 26.01 -2.16 -11.04
C VAL A 39 25.21 -3.45 -10.84
N LEU A 40 23.88 -3.37 -10.90
CA LEU A 40 23.01 -4.52 -10.68
C LEU A 40 23.22 -5.63 -11.71
N PHE A 41 23.40 -5.30 -12.99
CA PHE A 41 23.64 -6.30 -14.03
C PHE A 41 25.05 -6.89 -13.96
N GLU A 42 26.07 -6.12 -13.56
CA GLU A 42 27.41 -6.64 -13.29
C GLU A 42 27.39 -7.65 -12.12
N GLU A 43 26.74 -7.29 -11.03
CA GLU A 43 26.55 -8.20 -9.88
C GLU A 43 25.78 -9.48 -10.29
N ASP A 44 24.72 -9.33 -11.07
CA ASP A 44 23.92 -10.46 -11.54
C ASP A 44 24.72 -11.40 -12.44
N PHE A 45 25.57 -10.86 -13.31
CA PHE A 45 26.49 -11.68 -14.10
C PHE A 45 27.41 -12.52 -13.21
N HIS A 46 28.00 -11.94 -12.17
CA HIS A 46 28.83 -12.68 -11.22
C HIS A 46 28.03 -13.73 -10.43
N ARG A 47 26.80 -13.42 -10.07
CA ARG A 47 25.89 -14.35 -9.37
C ARG A 47 25.56 -15.56 -10.28
N GLU A 48 25.27 -15.33 -11.54
CA GLU A 48 24.99 -16.38 -12.51
C GLU A 48 26.21 -17.32 -12.70
N GLN A 49 27.42 -16.75 -12.83
CA GLN A 49 28.66 -17.54 -12.89
C GLN A 49 28.89 -18.41 -11.64
N ALA A 50 28.38 -17.95 -10.49
CA ALA A 50 28.41 -18.68 -9.21
C ALA A 50 27.26 -19.68 -9.05
N GLY A 51 26.36 -19.82 -10.04
CA GLY A 51 25.19 -20.70 -9.97
C GLY A 51 24.11 -20.25 -8.97
N LEU A 52 24.09 -18.96 -8.63
CA LEU A 52 23.09 -18.40 -7.71
C LEU A 52 21.78 -18.08 -8.44
N PRO A 53 20.63 -18.11 -7.75
CA PRO A 53 19.36 -17.76 -8.34
C PRO A 53 19.33 -16.35 -8.94
N LEU A 54 18.59 -16.20 -10.02
CA LEU A 54 18.35 -14.91 -10.66
C LEU A 54 17.66 -13.95 -9.70
N ARG A 55 18.14 -12.70 -9.65
CA ARG A 55 17.58 -11.63 -8.83
C ARG A 55 16.71 -10.72 -9.72
N PHE A 56 15.52 -10.37 -9.26
CA PHE A 56 14.57 -9.52 -9.98
C PHE A 56 14.42 -8.13 -9.37
N ALA A 57 14.78 -7.99 -8.11
CA ALA A 57 14.62 -6.76 -7.34
C ALA A 57 15.78 -6.56 -6.37
N GLU A 58 16.06 -5.32 -6.05
CA GLU A 58 16.92 -4.92 -4.96
C GLU A 58 16.10 -4.70 -3.68
N ALA A 59 16.51 -5.33 -2.58
CA ALA A 59 15.82 -5.27 -1.31
C ALA A 59 16.32 -4.10 -0.46
N ASN A 60 15.44 -3.18 -0.09
CA ASN A 60 15.74 -2.07 0.80
C ASN A 60 15.07 -2.32 2.15
N THR A 61 15.89 -2.46 3.21
CA THR A 61 15.38 -2.55 4.58
C THR A 61 14.93 -1.18 5.06
N VAL A 62 13.72 -1.10 5.58
CA VAL A 62 13.10 0.12 6.10
C VAL A 62 12.44 -0.17 7.46
N ALA A 63 11.98 0.88 8.14
CA ALA A 63 11.26 0.75 9.41
C ALA A 63 10.18 1.85 9.49
N ILE A 64 9.08 1.64 8.76
CA ILE A 64 7.98 2.60 8.66
C ILE A 64 6.79 2.10 9.45
N THR A 65 6.29 2.93 10.36
CA THR A 65 5.13 2.61 11.19
C THR A 65 4.11 3.74 11.20
N PRO A 66 2.81 3.45 11.28
CA PRO A 66 1.80 4.49 11.44
C PRO A 66 1.89 5.25 12.78
N ALA A 67 2.79 4.84 13.68
CA ALA A 67 3.05 5.54 14.94
C ALA A 67 3.93 6.78 14.76
N THR A 68 4.92 6.71 13.86
CA THR A 68 5.97 7.73 13.71
C THR A 68 6.03 8.33 12.32
N ASP A 69 5.49 7.63 11.34
CA ASP A 69 5.61 7.99 9.92
C ASP A 69 4.23 8.24 9.31
N GLY A 70 4.23 8.91 8.16
CA GLY A 70 3.01 9.18 7.42
C GLY A 70 2.12 10.23 8.08
N MET A 71 0.89 10.27 7.63
CA MET A 71 -0.09 11.23 8.12
C MET A 71 -1.43 10.57 8.42
N TRP A 72 -1.97 10.88 9.59
CA TRP A 72 -3.32 10.51 9.98
C TRP A 72 -4.30 11.65 9.70
N GLU A 73 -5.43 11.34 9.10
CA GLU A 73 -6.56 12.24 8.94
C GLU A 73 -7.85 11.61 9.48
N GLN A 74 -8.73 12.44 9.96
CA GLN A 74 -10.05 11.99 10.41
C GLN A 74 -11.03 12.06 9.22
N LEU A 75 -11.60 10.91 8.84
CA LEU A 75 -12.54 10.81 7.74
C LEU A 75 -13.95 11.24 8.18
N ASP A 76 -14.39 10.77 9.31
CA ASP A 76 -15.69 11.10 9.92
C ASP A 76 -15.60 11.03 11.46
N SER A 77 -16.72 10.99 12.14
CA SER A 77 -16.75 10.92 13.61
C SER A 77 -16.09 9.66 14.19
N ASN A 78 -16.02 8.57 13.42
CA ASN A 78 -15.55 7.25 13.85
C ASN A 78 -14.36 6.69 13.08
N LYS A 79 -14.06 7.17 11.88
CA LYS A 79 -13.03 6.62 11.02
C LYS A 79 -11.81 7.53 10.90
N MET A 80 -10.63 6.89 10.89
CA MET A 80 -9.33 7.51 10.63
C MET A 80 -8.70 6.87 9.42
N ARG A 81 -7.94 7.66 8.64
CA ARG A 81 -7.11 7.17 7.53
C ARG A 81 -5.67 7.59 7.77
N TRP A 82 -4.75 6.64 7.61
CA TRP A 82 -3.31 6.89 7.54
C TRP A 82 -2.85 6.74 6.10
N SER A 83 -1.95 7.66 5.67
CA SER A 83 -1.42 7.65 4.32
C SER A 83 0.09 7.82 4.33
N TYR A 84 0.80 7.07 3.48
CA TYR A 84 2.24 7.15 3.28
C TYR A 84 2.62 6.81 1.85
N ARG A 85 3.67 7.47 1.32
CA ARG A 85 4.19 7.22 -0.04
C ARG A 85 5.55 6.56 0.01
N VAL A 86 5.78 5.64 -0.93
CA VAL A 86 7.08 5.01 -1.17
C VAL A 86 7.45 5.20 -2.63
N THR A 87 8.67 5.66 -2.89
CA THR A 87 9.19 5.86 -4.24
C THR A 87 10.56 5.22 -4.39
N CYS A 88 10.88 4.75 -5.59
CA CYS A 88 12.20 4.28 -5.97
C CYS A 88 12.50 4.70 -7.42
N ASP A 89 13.42 5.62 -7.60
CA ASP A 89 13.81 6.06 -8.94
C ASP A 89 14.44 4.89 -9.73
N ASN A 90 14.08 4.82 -11.01
CA ASN A 90 14.48 3.76 -11.94
C ASN A 90 13.88 2.37 -11.65
N ALA A 91 13.01 2.18 -10.65
CA ALA A 91 12.32 0.90 -10.50
C ALA A 91 11.25 0.72 -11.59
N VAL A 92 11.10 -0.49 -12.11
CA VAL A 92 10.00 -0.86 -13.03
C VAL A 92 8.83 -1.48 -12.28
N SER A 93 9.06 -1.88 -11.03
CA SER A 93 8.03 -2.42 -10.14
C SER A 93 8.48 -2.33 -8.69
N MET A 94 7.55 -2.51 -7.77
CA MET A 94 7.84 -2.66 -6.35
C MET A 94 7.05 -3.81 -5.74
N ASN A 95 7.56 -4.31 -4.61
CA ASN A 95 6.85 -5.21 -3.71
C ASN A 95 7.15 -4.77 -2.28
N LEU A 96 6.12 -4.73 -1.44
CA LEU A 96 6.22 -4.25 -0.07
C LEU A 96 6.10 -5.40 0.92
N GLY A 97 7.05 -5.47 1.85
CA GLY A 97 7.09 -6.47 2.92
C GLY A 97 6.81 -5.85 4.28
N PHE A 98 5.70 -6.24 4.90
CA PHE A 98 5.36 -5.87 6.26
C PHE A 98 5.83 -6.98 7.19
N GLY A 99 6.90 -6.74 7.94
CA GLY A 99 7.44 -7.70 8.92
C GLY A 99 6.59 -7.77 10.19
N ARG A 100 5.65 -6.87 10.32
CA ARG A 100 4.55 -6.94 11.28
C ARG A 100 3.27 -6.52 10.60
N TYR A 101 2.31 -7.41 10.56
CA TYR A 101 0.98 -7.16 10.05
C TYR A 101 -0.04 -7.89 10.92
N ASN A 102 -0.80 -7.12 11.69
CA ASN A 102 -1.94 -7.63 12.45
C ASN A 102 -3.02 -6.54 12.45
N MET A 103 -3.87 -6.61 11.43
CA MET A 103 -4.95 -5.66 11.18
C MET A 103 -6.13 -5.98 12.09
N PRO A 104 -6.71 -4.99 12.78
CA PRO A 104 -7.97 -5.17 13.51
C PRO A 104 -9.15 -5.39 12.54
N GLU A 105 -10.26 -5.89 13.04
CA GLU A 105 -11.44 -6.20 12.20
C GLU A 105 -12.06 -4.99 11.51
N SER A 106 -11.98 -3.80 12.13
CA SER A 106 -12.47 -2.57 11.51
C SER A 106 -11.51 -2.01 10.46
N GLY A 107 -10.29 -2.57 10.37
CA GLY A 107 -9.18 -2.04 9.58
C GLY A 107 -9.10 -2.64 8.19
N SER A 108 -8.66 -1.79 7.25
CA SER A 108 -8.28 -2.22 5.91
C SER A 108 -7.10 -1.40 5.42
N MET A 109 -6.20 -2.04 4.67
CA MET A 109 -5.09 -1.40 3.99
C MET A 109 -5.24 -1.57 2.49
N ILE A 110 -5.09 -0.51 1.75
CA ILE A 110 -5.02 -0.53 0.27
C ILE A 110 -3.67 0.01 -0.18
N ILE A 111 -3.21 -0.49 -1.31
CA ILE A 111 -2.04 0.02 -2.01
C ILE A 111 -2.52 0.59 -3.34
N MET A 112 -2.17 1.83 -3.62
CA MET A 112 -2.49 2.48 -4.90
C MET A 112 -1.25 2.51 -5.77
N ASP A 113 -1.41 2.05 -7.00
CA ASP A 113 -0.46 2.25 -8.08
C ASP A 113 -0.82 3.55 -8.80
N LEU A 114 0.05 4.53 -8.70
CA LEU A 114 -0.20 5.85 -9.27
C LEU A 114 0.04 5.93 -10.79
N ALA A 115 0.78 4.97 -11.35
CA ALA A 115 1.09 4.97 -12.78
C ALA A 115 -0.11 4.57 -13.63
N ILE A 116 -0.97 3.68 -13.11
CA ILE A 116 -2.13 3.15 -13.84
C ILE A 116 -3.46 3.45 -13.14
N ASP A 117 -3.46 4.33 -12.13
CA ASP A 117 -4.63 4.67 -11.30
C ASP A 117 -5.39 3.41 -10.84
N CYS A 118 -4.64 2.42 -10.37
CA CYS A 118 -5.16 1.12 -9.95
C CYS A 118 -4.97 0.94 -8.45
N GLN A 119 -6.00 0.39 -7.82
CA GLN A 119 -5.97 0.00 -6.43
C GLN A 119 -5.80 -1.52 -6.31
N ILE A 120 -4.77 -1.94 -5.58
CA ILE A 120 -4.64 -3.34 -5.19
C ILE A 120 -5.69 -3.65 -4.12
N ARG A 121 -6.26 -4.86 -4.16
CA ARG A 121 -7.30 -5.30 -3.25
C ARG A 121 -7.05 -4.86 -1.81
N PRO A 122 -8.09 -4.59 -1.01
CA PRO A 122 -7.89 -4.30 0.40
C PRO A 122 -7.33 -5.52 1.14
N PHE A 123 -6.33 -5.27 1.99
CA PHE A 123 -5.81 -6.22 2.97
C PHE A 123 -6.51 -5.94 4.30
N THR A 124 -7.08 -6.97 4.92
CA THR A 124 -7.91 -6.87 6.12
C THR A 124 -7.40 -7.79 7.23
N SER A 125 -8.17 -7.96 8.30
CA SER A 125 -7.90 -8.95 9.35
C SER A 125 -7.88 -10.40 8.83
N GLU A 126 -8.52 -10.69 7.70
CA GLU A 126 -8.47 -12.02 7.05
C GLU A 126 -7.07 -12.37 6.51
N ASP A 127 -6.25 -11.35 6.27
CA ASP A 127 -4.86 -11.50 5.83
C ASP A 127 -3.87 -11.67 6.99
N ASN A 128 -4.33 -11.60 8.23
CA ASN A 128 -3.50 -11.90 9.39
C ASN A 128 -3.06 -13.36 9.36
N LYS A 129 -1.76 -13.62 9.57
CA LYS A 129 -1.17 -14.95 9.60
C LYS A 129 -0.45 -15.16 10.94
N ASP A 130 -0.29 -16.41 11.32
CA ASP A 130 0.38 -16.79 12.59
C ASP A 130 1.81 -16.25 12.68
N HIS A 131 2.51 -16.14 11.53
CA HIS A 131 3.88 -15.57 11.47
C HIS A 131 3.88 -14.03 11.52
N GLY A 132 2.73 -13.38 11.42
CA GLY A 132 2.57 -11.92 11.54
C GLY A 132 3.15 -11.09 10.40
N GLU A 133 3.46 -11.68 9.25
CA GLU A 133 4.00 -10.97 8.08
C GLU A 133 2.98 -10.89 6.94
N LEU A 134 3.13 -9.85 6.11
CA LEU A 134 2.37 -9.68 4.87
C LEU A 134 3.30 -9.22 3.76
N TRP A 135 3.21 -9.87 2.61
CA TRP A 135 3.86 -9.44 1.37
C TRP A 135 2.81 -9.06 0.33
N THR A 136 2.96 -7.88 -0.26
CA THR A 136 2.03 -7.43 -1.30
C THR A 136 2.27 -8.19 -2.60
N PRO A 137 1.28 -8.24 -3.51
CA PRO A 137 1.56 -8.49 -4.91
C PRO A 137 2.55 -7.47 -5.47
N ILE A 138 3.07 -7.75 -6.66
CA ILE A 138 3.92 -6.80 -7.39
C ILE A 138 3.07 -5.60 -7.81
N ILE A 139 3.62 -4.42 -7.55
CA ILE A 139 3.10 -3.12 -7.94
C ILE A 139 3.89 -2.71 -9.18
N PRO A 140 3.30 -2.63 -10.39
CA PRO A 140 4.02 -2.33 -11.63
C PRO A 140 4.31 -0.83 -11.77
N SER A 141 4.90 -0.24 -10.74
CA SER A 141 5.18 1.19 -10.62
C SER A 141 6.44 1.42 -9.79
N ASN A 142 7.06 2.57 -9.99
CA ASN A 142 8.16 3.07 -9.16
C ASN A 142 7.68 3.93 -7.98
N GLU A 143 6.36 4.06 -7.81
CA GLU A 143 5.74 4.80 -6.72
C GLU A 143 4.45 4.12 -6.27
N ALA A 144 4.24 4.06 -4.95
CA ALA A 144 3.03 3.53 -4.34
C ALA A 144 2.57 4.38 -3.16
N VAL A 145 1.26 4.51 -3.00
CA VAL A 145 0.63 5.06 -1.79
C VAL A 145 0.01 3.93 -1.00
N ILE A 146 0.33 3.89 0.29
CA ILE A 146 -0.26 2.98 1.26
C ILE A 146 -1.31 3.78 2.04
N GLU A 147 -2.55 3.31 2.05
CA GLU A 147 -3.62 3.87 2.89
C GLU A 147 -4.16 2.81 3.84
N ILE A 148 -4.27 3.16 5.12
CA ILE A 148 -4.91 2.31 6.15
C ILE A 148 -6.09 3.06 6.70
N THR A 149 -7.29 2.47 6.58
CA THR A 149 -8.51 3.00 7.20
C THR A 149 -8.91 2.12 8.38
N VAL A 150 -9.27 2.72 9.50
CA VAL A 150 -9.59 2.01 10.74
C VAL A 150 -10.53 2.83 11.61
N ASP A 151 -11.23 2.18 12.53
CA ASP A 151 -11.99 2.89 13.57
C ASP A 151 -11.05 3.69 14.48
N LYS A 152 -11.46 4.90 14.85
CA LYS A 152 -10.68 5.83 15.68
C LYS A 152 -10.24 5.21 17.02
N SER A 153 -11.06 4.34 17.59
CA SER A 153 -10.74 3.60 18.82
C SER A 153 -9.56 2.63 18.65
N GLU A 154 -9.32 2.13 17.42
CA GLU A 154 -8.29 1.14 17.11
C GLU A 154 -7.04 1.75 16.44
N GLN A 155 -7.02 3.06 16.20
CA GLN A 155 -5.88 3.76 15.61
C GLN A 155 -4.54 3.44 16.31
N LYS A 156 -4.52 3.43 17.63
CA LYS A 156 -3.31 3.12 18.42
C LYS A 156 -2.88 1.66 18.27
N LEU A 157 -3.82 0.77 18.03
CA LEU A 157 -3.55 -0.65 17.83
C LEU A 157 -2.86 -0.85 16.47
N VAL A 158 -3.41 -0.27 15.39
CA VAL A 158 -2.78 -0.26 14.06
C VAL A 158 -1.38 0.33 14.12
N SER A 159 -1.20 1.45 14.82
CA SER A 159 0.09 2.11 14.96
C SER A 159 1.19 1.21 15.57
N LYS A 160 0.82 0.19 16.35
CA LYS A 160 1.75 -0.77 16.95
C LYS A 160 1.91 -2.05 16.14
N ASN A 161 0.90 -2.40 15.37
CA ASN A 161 0.76 -3.73 14.78
C ASN A 161 1.08 -3.78 13.29
N ILE A 162 1.34 -2.62 12.67
CA ILE A 162 1.72 -2.54 11.27
C ILE A 162 3.11 -1.91 11.18
N THR A 163 4.04 -2.62 10.50
CA THR A 163 5.40 -2.13 10.23
C THR A 163 5.84 -2.59 8.85
N LEU A 164 6.05 -1.65 7.95
CA LEU A 164 6.73 -1.91 6.69
C LEU A 164 8.22 -2.06 6.96
N THR A 165 8.79 -3.20 6.60
CA THR A 165 10.20 -3.53 6.87
C THR A 165 11.04 -3.72 5.61
N SER A 166 10.39 -3.88 4.45
CA SER A 166 11.08 -4.07 3.18
C SER A 166 10.37 -3.38 2.03
N VAL A 167 11.16 -2.72 1.20
CA VAL A 167 10.76 -2.22 -0.12
C VAL A 167 11.66 -2.89 -1.15
N ASN A 168 11.11 -3.82 -1.91
CA ASN A 168 11.84 -4.51 -2.96
C ASN A 168 11.60 -3.77 -4.28
N ALA A 169 12.63 -3.12 -4.79
CA ALA A 169 12.59 -2.34 -6.02
C ALA A 169 12.98 -3.22 -7.21
N GLY A 170 12.03 -3.53 -8.07
CA GLY A 170 12.21 -4.35 -9.25
C GLY A 170 12.93 -3.61 -10.38
N TYR A 171 13.93 -4.25 -10.98
CA TYR A 171 14.69 -3.72 -12.11
C TYR A 171 14.64 -4.64 -13.35
N ARG A 172 13.99 -5.79 -13.23
CA ARG A 172 13.70 -6.71 -14.35
C ARG A 172 12.21 -6.83 -14.54
N GLY A 173 11.76 -6.77 -15.79
CA GLY A 173 10.40 -7.11 -16.16
C GLY A 173 10.21 -8.63 -16.17
N PHE A 174 8.99 -9.10 -15.84
CA PHE A 174 8.69 -10.54 -15.93
C PHE A 174 8.72 -11.07 -17.37
N LYS A 175 8.70 -10.21 -18.38
CA LYS A 175 8.85 -10.58 -19.79
C LYS A 175 10.29 -10.90 -20.15
N ASP A 176 11.26 -10.32 -19.42
CA ASP A 176 12.70 -10.49 -19.71
C ASP A 176 13.24 -11.81 -19.16
N ALA A 177 12.44 -12.58 -18.44
CA ALA A 177 12.82 -13.89 -17.88
C ALA A 177 12.47 -15.08 -18.81
N GLN A 178 11.93 -14.82 -20.01
CA GLN A 178 11.48 -15.86 -20.96
C GLN A 178 12.38 -15.95 -22.22
N ASP A 179 13.39 -15.09 -22.34
CA ASP A 179 14.44 -15.13 -23.38
C ASP A 179 15.77 -15.64 -22.77
#